data_edd4e1a8d86a21d5931137e81062e9d9
#
_entry.id   edd4e1a8d86a21d5931137e81062e9d9
#
_cell.length_a   1.000
_cell.length_b   1.000
_cell.length_c   1.000
_cell.angle_alpha   90.00
_cell.angle_beta   90.00
_cell.angle_gamma   90.00
#
_symmetry.space_group_name_H-M   'P 1'
#
loop_
_entity.id
_entity.type
_entity.pdbx_description
1 polymer ?
#
loop_
_entity_poly.entity_id
_entity_poly.type
_entity_poly.pdbx_seq_one_letter_code
_entity_poly.pdbx_strand_id
1 'polypeptide(L)'
;MKPTIMIALLVCSTMSILDSPVRAADNAANFENVKCEGDYQHHLQGVCTNERDAVYWSFTTDLVKTDRLGRVQKKIAVASHHGDLCFHKGKLYVAVNLGKFNDPKGNADSWVYVYDADTLGLIAKHETQEVFHGAGGIGVMNGRFYVVGGLPDGVEENYVYEYDSEFRLTRKHVIKSGWTQLGIQTATFHDGAWWFGCYGSPKILLKTDTNFHMLGRHELDCSLGIVGIAKGRLLIAKGPRTSEGRCLGSLHLARPDEKRGLMLTP
;
A
#
# COMPACT_ATOMS: atom_id res chain seq x y z
N MET A 1 -68.27 -38.56 -23.93
CA MET A 1 -66.81 -38.57 -24.30
C MET A 1 -66.17 -37.31 -23.74
N LYS A 2 -65.33 -37.44 -22.70
CA LYS A 2 -64.58 -36.34 -22.11
C LYS A 2 -63.15 -36.37 -22.63
N PRO A 3 -62.54 -35.29 -23.04
CA PRO A 3 -61.13 -35.29 -23.45
C PRO A 3 -60.18 -35.20 -22.22
N THR A 4 -59.20 -36.09 -22.22
CA THR A 4 -58.13 -36.14 -21.25
C THR A 4 -57.06 -35.16 -21.66
N ILE A 5 -56.77 -34.15 -20.83
CA ILE A 5 -55.67 -33.20 -21.03
C ILE A 5 -54.39 -33.78 -20.39
N MET A 6 -53.38 -34.01 -21.20
CA MET A 6 -52.07 -34.46 -20.79
C MET A 6 -51.20 -33.23 -20.53
N ILE A 7 -50.81 -32.98 -19.27
CA ILE A 7 -49.90 -31.92 -18.89
C ILE A 7 -48.46 -32.46 -18.92
N ALA A 8 -47.65 -31.96 -19.85
CA ALA A 8 -46.26 -32.26 -19.89
C ALA A 8 -45.50 -31.35 -18.88
N LEU A 9 -44.89 -31.94 -17.86
CA LEU A 9 -43.97 -31.23 -16.94
C LEU A 9 -42.59 -31.03 -17.64
N LEU A 10 -42.26 -29.79 -17.91
CA LEU A 10 -40.94 -29.39 -18.35
C LEU A 10 -40.04 -29.23 -17.11
N VAL A 11 -39.13 -30.17 -16.89
CA VAL A 11 -38.10 -30.06 -15.86
C VAL A 11 -36.97 -29.20 -16.38
N CYS A 12 -36.93 -27.95 -15.91
CA CYS A 12 -35.81 -27.03 -16.20
C CYS A 12 -34.66 -27.34 -15.24
N SER A 13 -33.63 -28.01 -15.71
CA SER A 13 -32.42 -28.32 -14.97
C SER A 13 -31.53 -27.06 -14.91
N THR A 14 -31.54 -26.33 -13.80
CA THR A 14 -30.60 -25.24 -13.56
C THR A 14 -29.25 -25.82 -13.17
N MET A 15 -28.34 -25.79 -14.10
CA MET A 15 -26.93 -26.09 -13.87
C MET A 15 -26.30 -24.95 -13.07
N SER A 16 -26.16 -25.10 -11.76
CA SER A 16 -25.39 -24.20 -10.90
C SER A 16 -23.91 -24.36 -11.26
N ILE A 17 -23.34 -23.35 -11.90
CA ILE A 17 -21.89 -23.25 -12.08
C ILE A 17 -21.31 -22.91 -10.69
N LEU A 18 -20.80 -23.92 -10.00
CA LEU A 18 -19.99 -23.75 -8.81
C LEU A 18 -18.67 -23.12 -9.25
N ASP A 19 -18.50 -21.82 -9.01
CA ASP A 19 -17.23 -21.15 -9.13
C ASP A 19 -16.25 -21.81 -8.15
N SER A 20 -15.30 -22.55 -8.70
CA SER A 20 -14.32 -23.31 -7.93
C SER A 20 -13.36 -22.37 -7.21
N PRO A 21 -13.06 -22.58 -5.91
CA PRO A 21 -12.11 -21.77 -5.13
C PRO A 21 -10.64 -21.89 -5.61
N VAL A 22 -10.36 -22.70 -6.60
CA VAL A 22 -9.03 -22.90 -7.20
C VAL A 22 -8.52 -21.66 -7.96
N ARG A 23 -9.42 -20.77 -8.45
CA ARG A 23 -9.02 -19.57 -9.21
C ARG A 23 -8.38 -18.46 -8.38
N ALA A 24 -8.63 -18.40 -7.06
CA ALA A 24 -8.05 -17.35 -6.22
C ALA A 24 -6.58 -17.62 -5.83
N ALA A 25 -6.17 -18.88 -5.73
CA ALA A 25 -4.80 -19.25 -5.38
C ALA A 25 -3.79 -19.02 -6.53
N ASP A 26 -4.23 -19.17 -7.79
CA ASP A 26 -3.36 -18.98 -8.97
C ASP A 26 -3.05 -17.49 -9.25
N ASN A 27 -3.89 -16.56 -8.79
CA ASN A 27 -3.68 -15.14 -9.04
C ASN A 27 -2.56 -14.52 -8.19
N ALA A 28 -2.28 -15.05 -7.00
CA ALA A 28 -1.25 -14.52 -6.11
C ALA A 28 0.19 -14.86 -6.56
N ALA A 29 0.37 -15.90 -7.38
CA ALA A 29 1.67 -16.32 -7.91
C ALA A 29 2.26 -15.38 -8.99
N ASN A 30 1.47 -14.43 -9.48
CA ASN A 30 1.81 -13.66 -10.69
C ASN A 30 2.43 -12.27 -10.42
N PHE A 31 2.81 -11.95 -9.17
CA PHE A 31 3.49 -10.69 -8.83
C PHE A 31 4.96 -10.88 -8.43
N GLU A 32 5.54 -12.05 -8.68
CA GLU A 32 6.91 -12.36 -8.32
C GLU A 32 7.90 -11.64 -9.25
N ASN A 33 8.86 -10.91 -8.67
CA ASN A 33 9.95 -10.24 -9.38
C ASN A 33 9.49 -9.26 -10.49
N VAL A 34 8.40 -8.54 -10.26
CA VAL A 34 7.89 -7.52 -11.19
C VAL A 34 8.84 -6.33 -11.22
N LYS A 35 9.27 -5.92 -12.41
CA LYS A 35 10.03 -4.69 -12.63
C LYS A 35 9.15 -3.66 -13.30
N CYS A 36 9.02 -2.47 -12.70
CA CYS A 36 8.33 -1.37 -13.34
C CYS A 36 9.10 -0.95 -14.59
N GLU A 37 8.43 -0.92 -15.74
CA GLU A 37 9.02 -0.49 -17.01
C GLU A 37 9.44 0.98 -16.95
N GLY A 38 10.59 1.28 -17.57
CA GLY A 38 11.15 2.62 -17.63
C GLY A 38 12.00 2.99 -16.42
N ASP A 39 12.40 4.24 -16.38
CA ASP A 39 13.14 4.88 -15.28
C ASP A 39 12.54 6.24 -14.94
N TYR A 40 12.80 6.73 -13.72
CA TYR A 40 12.11 7.88 -13.15
C TYR A 40 13.12 8.87 -12.58
N GLN A 41 12.76 10.15 -12.60
CA GLN A 41 13.64 11.21 -12.11
C GLN A 41 13.86 11.12 -10.59
N HIS A 42 12.80 10.78 -9.87
CA HIS A 42 12.80 10.70 -8.41
C HIS A 42 12.56 9.27 -7.93
N HIS A 43 12.97 9.00 -6.69
CA HIS A 43 12.93 7.65 -6.15
C HIS A 43 11.50 7.16 -5.88
N LEU A 44 11.38 5.83 -5.81
CA LEU A 44 10.16 5.16 -5.41
C LEU A 44 9.81 5.51 -3.95
N GLN A 45 8.54 5.75 -3.69
CA GLN A 45 7.99 6.11 -2.39
C GLN A 45 6.97 5.11 -1.86
N GLY A 46 6.36 4.35 -2.75
CA GLY A 46 5.32 3.41 -2.37
C GLY A 46 4.83 2.56 -3.52
N VAL A 47 4.13 1.49 -3.17
CA VAL A 47 3.53 0.56 -4.10
C VAL A 47 2.26 -0.04 -3.51
N CYS A 48 1.25 -0.24 -4.35
CA CYS A 48 0.11 -1.09 -4.02
C CYS A 48 -0.36 -1.89 -5.25
N THR A 49 -1.29 -2.79 -5.04
CA THR A 49 -1.88 -3.60 -6.12
C THR A 49 -3.38 -3.75 -5.89
N ASN A 50 -4.13 -4.00 -6.95
CA ASN A 50 -5.53 -4.42 -6.86
C ASN A 50 -5.68 -5.94 -6.68
N GLU A 51 -4.58 -6.67 -6.46
CA GLU A 51 -4.48 -8.13 -6.29
C GLU A 51 -5.00 -8.96 -7.49
N ARG A 52 -5.32 -8.31 -8.61
CA ARG A 52 -5.85 -8.97 -9.82
C ARG A 52 -4.91 -8.85 -11.00
N ASP A 53 -4.68 -7.65 -11.47
CA ASP A 53 -4.05 -7.43 -12.78
C ASP A 53 -3.18 -6.18 -12.86
N ALA A 54 -3.15 -5.34 -11.83
CA ALA A 54 -2.42 -4.08 -11.83
C ALA A 54 -1.54 -3.87 -10.59
N VAL A 55 -0.41 -3.22 -10.81
CA VAL A 55 0.46 -2.64 -9.78
C VAL A 55 0.50 -1.13 -9.97
N TYR A 56 0.46 -0.41 -8.86
CA TYR A 56 0.53 1.05 -8.82
C TYR A 56 1.78 1.48 -8.07
N TRP A 57 2.53 2.39 -8.65
CA TRP A 57 3.82 2.86 -8.17
C TRP A 57 3.78 4.37 -7.96
N SER A 58 4.27 4.84 -6.83
CA SER A 58 4.45 6.25 -6.54
C SER A 58 5.94 6.60 -6.55
N PHE A 59 6.36 7.41 -7.53
CA PHE A 59 7.72 7.92 -7.65
C PHE A 59 7.70 9.42 -7.38
N THR A 60 7.71 9.85 -6.17
CA THR A 60 7.73 11.28 -5.74
C THR A 60 6.92 12.27 -6.62
N THR A 61 7.13 12.28 -7.93
CA THR A 61 6.50 13.17 -8.93
C THR A 61 5.81 12.45 -10.09
N ASP A 62 5.77 11.11 -10.05
CA ASP A 62 5.07 10.29 -11.03
C ASP A 62 4.20 9.25 -10.34
N LEU A 63 2.96 9.10 -10.78
CA LEU A 63 2.08 7.99 -10.43
C LEU A 63 1.94 7.08 -11.64
N VAL A 64 2.23 5.78 -11.47
CA VAL A 64 2.33 4.83 -12.57
C VAL A 64 1.45 3.63 -12.31
N LYS A 65 0.69 3.21 -13.31
CA LYS A 65 -0.04 1.94 -13.37
C LYS A 65 0.65 1.01 -14.33
N THR A 66 0.97 -0.20 -13.88
CA THR A 66 1.48 -1.28 -14.73
C THR A 66 0.58 -2.50 -14.69
N ASP A 67 0.72 -3.38 -15.67
CA ASP A 67 0.22 -4.74 -15.55
C ASP A 67 1.10 -5.57 -14.57
N ARG A 68 0.72 -6.83 -14.37
CA ARG A 68 1.44 -7.78 -13.50
C ARG A 68 2.86 -8.11 -13.97
N LEU A 69 3.18 -7.85 -15.22
CA LEU A 69 4.51 -8.03 -15.79
C LEU A 69 5.37 -6.76 -15.70
N GLY A 70 4.81 -5.68 -15.13
CA GLY A 70 5.49 -4.40 -14.98
C GLY A 70 5.42 -3.49 -16.19
N ARG A 71 4.68 -3.85 -17.27
CA ARG A 71 4.54 -3.02 -18.46
C ARG A 71 3.62 -1.84 -18.15
N VAL A 72 4.08 -0.64 -18.46
CA VAL A 72 3.34 0.60 -18.18
C VAL A 72 2.04 0.65 -18.98
N GLN A 73 0.93 0.74 -18.29
CA GLN A 73 -0.40 0.97 -18.86
C GLN A 73 -0.75 2.45 -18.85
N LYS A 74 -0.35 3.15 -17.79
CA LYS A 74 -0.58 4.59 -17.62
C LYS A 74 0.46 5.22 -16.69
N LYS A 75 0.82 6.46 -16.99
CA LYS A 75 1.66 7.31 -16.15
C LYS A 75 1.13 8.73 -16.17
N ILE A 76 1.12 9.39 -15.02
CA ILE A 76 0.81 10.80 -14.87
C ILE A 76 1.88 11.48 -14.01
N ALA A 77 2.16 12.76 -14.33
CA ALA A 77 2.94 13.62 -13.46
C ALA A 77 2.07 14.09 -12.29
N VAL A 78 2.63 14.15 -11.10
CA VAL A 78 1.96 14.57 -9.88
C VAL A 78 2.79 15.59 -9.10
N ALA A 79 2.16 16.29 -8.15
CA ALA A 79 2.87 17.25 -7.31
C ALA A 79 3.93 16.55 -6.43
N SER A 80 5.06 17.18 -6.22
CA SER A 80 6.04 16.77 -5.22
C SER A 80 5.52 17.17 -3.83
N HIS A 81 5.41 16.29 -2.88
CA HIS A 81 5.97 14.98 -2.73
C HIS A 81 4.85 13.95 -2.54
N HIS A 82 4.60 13.10 -3.53
CA HIS A 82 3.74 11.92 -3.36
C HIS A 82 4.52 10.83 -2.65
N GLY A 83 3.98 10.33 -1.54
CA GLY A 83 4.52 9.26 -0.71
C GLY A 83 3.93 7.89 -1.05
N ASP A 84 3.79 7.02 -0.04
CA ASP A 84 3.21 5.69 -0.19
C ASP A 84 1.70 5.76 -0.43
N LEU A 85 1.15 4.66 -0.94
CA LEU A 85 -0.24 4.58 -1.39
C LEU A 85 -0.89 3.24 -1.06
N CYS A 86 -2.22 3.24 -0.93
CA CYS A 86 -3.00 2.01 -0.84
C CYS A 86 -4.14 1.99 -1.85
N PHE A 87 -4.59 0.78 -2.21
CA PHE A 87 -5.76 0.56 -3.06
C PHE A 87 -6.97 0.21 -2.20
N HIS A 88 -8.12 0.84 -2.48
CA HIS A 88 -9.39 0.48 -1.86
C HIS A 88 -10.56 0.79 -2.78
N LYS A 89 -11.39 -0.21 -3.08
CA LYS A 89 -12.65 -0.08 -3.86
C LYS A 89 -12.48 0.72 -5.16
N GLY A 90 -11.50 0.34 -6.00
CA GLY A 90 -11.27 0.95 -7.31
C GLY A 90 -10.60 2.34 -7.25
N LYS A 91 -10.08 2.74 -6.10
CA LYS A 91 -9.40 4.02 -5.90
C LYS A 91 -8.01 3.82 -5.29
N LEU A 92 -7.12 4.73 -5.61
CA LEU A 92 -5.82 4.87 -4.98
C LEU A 92 -5.88 6.03 -3.99
N TYR A 93 -5.39 5.80 -2.80
CA TYR A 93 -5.23 6.81 -1.76
C TYR A 93 -3.73 6.99 -1.55
N VAL A 94 -3.24 8.20 -1.72
CA VAL A 94 -1.81 8.53 -1.71
C VAL A 94 -1.54 9.53 -0.61
N ALA A 95 -0.61 9.23 0.29
CA ALA A 95 -0.11 10.21 1.27
C ALA A 95 0.74 11.26 0.53
N VAL A 96 0.48 12.53 0.79
CA VAL A 96 1.15 13.65 0.12
C VAL A 96 1.58 14.68 1.14
N ASN A 97 2.82 15.18 1.02
CA ASN A 97 3.28 16.31 1.80
C ASN A 97 3.84 17.41 0.88
N LEU A 98 3.24 18.58 0.92
CA LEU A 98 3.65 19.72 0.10
C LEU A 98 4.52 20.73 0.86
N GLY A 99 4.66 20.53 2.20
CA GLY A 99 5.43 21.39 3.08
C GLY A 99 6.79 20.79 3.44
N LYS A 100 7.33 21.21 4.59
CA LYS A 100 8.61 20.72 5.11
C LYS A 100 8.41 19.42 5.87
N PHE A 101 8.72 18.31 5.23
CA PHE A 101 8.67 16.99 5.86
C PHE A 101 9.64 16.93 7.06
N ASN A 102 9.18 16.32 8.15
CA ASN A 102 9.98 16.07 9.35
C ASN A 102 10.45 17.32 10.11
N ASP A 103 9.86 18.47 9.84
CA ASP A 103 10.19 19.70 10.60
C ASP A 103 9.61 19.60 12.03
N PRO A 104 10.44 19.76 13.08
CA PRO A 104 9.97 19.74 14.47
C PRO A 104 8.92 20.81 14.78
N LYS A 105 8.88 21.91 14.02
CA LYS A 105 7.91 23.00 14.18
C LYS A 105 6.55 22.72 13.52
N GLY A 106 6.40 21.59 12.80
CA GLY A 106 5.15 21.25 12.13
C GLY A 106 4.87 22.10 10.89
N ASN A 107 5.88 22.42 10.10
CA ASN A 107 5.73 23.13 8.82
C ASN A 107 5.45 22.16 7.65
N ALA A 108 4.92 20.99 7.93
CA ALA A 108 4.41 20.08 6.92
C ALA A 108 3.09 20.60 6.34
N ASP A 109 2.76 20.14 5.14
CA ASP A 109 1.47 20.38 4.49
C ASP A 109 0.95 19.02 4.02
N SER A 110 0.22 18.36 4.91
CA SER A 110 -0.15 16.95 4.82
C SER A 110 -1.51 16.76 4.18
N TRP A 111 -1.57 15.87 3.19
CA TRP A 111 -2.77 15.57 2.42
C TRP A 111 -2.91 14.07 2.15
N VAL A 112 -4.12 13.65 1.82
CA VAL A 112 -4.38 12.41 1.08
C VAL A 112 -5.04 12.73 -0.24
N TYR A 113 -4.39 12.37 -1.35
CA TYR A 113 -4.95 12.51 -2.68
C TYR A 113 -5.59 11.20 -3.11
N VAL A 114 -6.77 11.30 -3.71
CA VAL A 114 -7.55 10.15 -4.17
C VAL A 114 -7.60 10.14 -5.68
N TYR A 115 -7.19 9.03 -6.28
CA TYR A 115 -7.19 8.84 -7.72
C TYR A 115 -8.10 7.66 -8.10
N ASP A 116 -8.70 7.74 -9.26
CA ASP A 116 -9.34 6.59 -9.90
C ASP A 116 -8.26 5.59 -10.31
N ALA A 117 -8.41 4.33 -9.92
CA ALA A 117 -7.37 3.33 -10.14
C ALA A 117 -7.24 2.88 -11.61
N ASP A 118 -8.26 3.08 -12.43
CA ASP A 118 -8.21 2.72 -13.85
C ASP A 118 -7.63 3.84 -14.70
N THR A 119 -8.06 5.07 -14.45
CA THR A 119 -7.70 6.22 -15.27
C THR A 119 -6.55 7.05 -14.70
N LEU A 120 -6.16 6.85 -13.44
CA LEU A 120 -5.29 7.72 -12.65
C LEU A 120 -5.79 9.18 -12.60
N GLY A 121 -7.07 9.42 -12.88
CA GLY A 121 -7.69 10.73 -12.74
C GLY A 121 -7.83 11.12 -11.27
N LEU A 122 -7.47 12.37 -10.93
CA LEU A 122 -7.65 12.89 -9.57
C LEU A 122 -9.15 13.03 -9.26
N ILE A 123 -9.60 12.42 -8.17
CA ILE A 123 -11.00 12.45 -7.70
C ILE A 123 -11.17 13.48 -6.58
N ALA A 124 -10.28 13.44 -5.57
CA ALA A 124 -10.40 14.28 -4.39
C ALA A 124 -9.04 14.54 -3.75
N LYS A 125 -9.01 15.56 -2.90
CA LYS A 125 -7.90 15.88 -2.00
C LYS A 125 -8.48 16.10 -0.60
N HIS A 126 -7.93 15.44 0.39
CA HIS A 126 -8.32 15.58 1.79
C HIS A 126 -7.16 16.17 2.58
N GLU A 127 -7.42 17.25 3.30
CA GLU A 127 -6.47 17.79 4.27
C GLU A 127 -6.31 16.83 5.43
N THR A 128 -5.07 16.60 5.84
CA THR A 128 -4.71 15.73 6.98
C THR A 128 -3.64 16.41 7.84
N GLN A 129 -3.85 17.69 8.17
CA GLN A 129 -2.87 18.54 8.86
C GLN A 129 -2.54 18.05 10.28
N GLU A 130 -3.37 17.16 10.84
CA GLU A 130 -3.07 16.46 12.10
C GLU A 130 -1.82 15.57 11.98
N VAL A 131 -1.45 15.16 10.77
CA VAL A 131 -0.16 14.49 10.50
C VAL A 131 0.95 15.53 10.50
N PHE A 132 1.23 16.01 11.71
CA PHE A 132 1.97 17.23 12.01
C PHE A 132 3.39 17.29 11.43
N HIS A 133 4.04 16.15 11.26
CA HIS A 133 5.41 16.08 10.73
C HIS A 133 5.48 15.66 9.24
N GLY A 134 4.35 15.59 8.56
CA GLY A 134 4.25 15.27 7.14
C GLY A 134 3.75 13.86 6.85
N ALA A 135 2.74 13.76 5.99
CA ALA A 135 2.23 12.48 5.54
C ALA A 135 3.24 11.80 4.60
N GLY A 136 3.71 10.59 4.98
CA GLY A 136 4.67 9.79 4.23
C GLY A 136 4.08 8.51 3.65
N GLY A 137 3.13 7.89 4.37
CA GLY A 137 2.51 6.64 3.95
C GLY A 137 1.05 6.51 4.40
N ILE A 138 0.36 5.55 3.79
CA ILE A 138 -1.05 5.27 4.08
C ILE A 138 -1.38 3.80 3.89
N GLY A 139 -2.15 3.24 4.82
CA GLY A 139 -2.75 1.92 4.70
C GLY A 139 -4.25 1.94 4.94
N VAL A 140 -4.93 0.85 4.64
CA VAL A 140 -6.38 0.70 4.85
C VAL A 140 -6.69 -0.60 5.60
N MET A 141 -7.59 -0.51 6.57
CA MET A 141 -8.11 -1.67 7.31
C MET A 141 -9.61 -1.44 7.60
N ASN A 142 -10.45 -2.39 7.20
CA ASN A 142 -11.91 -2.35 7.44
C ASN A 142 -12.57 -1.05 6.95
N GLY A 143 -12.09 -0.49 5.81
CA GLY A 143 -12.64 0.75 5.23
C GLY A 143 -12.26 2.04 5.96
N ARG A 144 -11.35 1.97 6.94
CA ARG A 144 -10.71 3.11 7.60
C ARG A 144 -9.31 3.30 7.07
N PHE A 145 -8.85 4.53 7.02
CA PHE A 145 -7.54 4.90 6.50
C PHE A 145 -6.59 5.26 7.65
N TYR A 146 -5.35 4.84 7.53
CA TYR A 146 -4.32 5.01 8.55
C TYR A 146 -3.11 5.70 7.91
N VAL A 147 -2.97 7.00 8.20
CA VAL A 147 -1.88 7.81 7.66
C VAL A 147 -0.72 7.80 8.65
N VAL A 148 0.48 7.62 8.11
CA VAL A 148 1.75 7.61 8.85
C VAL A 148 2.72 8.60 8.22
N GLY A 149 3.80 8.95 8.92
CA GLY A 149 4.75 9.87 8.32
C GLY A 149 5.89 10.31 9.22
N GLY A 150 6.29 11.55 9.07
CA GLY A 150 7.48 12.14 9.62
C GLY A 150 7.66 11.95 11.14
N LEU A 151 8.93 11.82 11.53
CA LEU A 151 9.35 11.76 12.93
C LEU A 151 10.66 12.55 13.06
N PRO A 152 10.65 13.72 13.73
CA PRO A 152 11.87 14.48 14.00
C PRO A 152 12.84 13.73 14.89
N ASP A 153 14.09 14.16 14.89
CA ASP A 153 15.10 13.62 15.79
C ASP A 153 14.71 13.84 17.26
N GLY A 154 15.04 12.89 18.11
CA GLY A 154 14.76 12.93 19.55
C GLY A 154 13.34 12.48 19.94
N VAL A 155 12.52 12.02 18.99
CA VAL A 155 11.21 11.42 19.27
C VAL A 155 11.32 9.89 19.20
N GLU A 156 11.00 9.23 20.33
CA GLU A 156 11.21 7.78 20.50
C GLU A 156 9.93 6.95 20.25
N GLU A 157 8.98 7.50 19.50
CA GLU A 157 7.72 6.83 19.18
C GLU A 157 7.18 7.30 17.83
N ASN A 158 6.54 6.40 17.10
CA ASN A 158 5.88 6.74 15.85
C ASN A 158 4.36 6.94 16.05
N TYR A 159 3.72 7.61 15.10
CA TYR A 159 2.31 7.95 15.15
C TYR A 159 1.56 7.37 13.95
N VAL A 160 0.32 6.93 14.21
CA VAL A 160 -0.64 6.51 13.18
C VAL A 160 -1.91 7.31 13.37
N TYR A 161 -2.38 7.96 12.32
CA TYR A 161 -3.57 8.79 12.33
C TYR A 161 -4.69 8.04 11.61
N GLU A 162 -5.74 7.70 12.36
CA GLU A 162 -6.89 6.94 11.87
C GLU A 162 -7.98 7.89 11.39
N TYR A 163 -8.42 7.69 10.16
CA TYR A 163 -9.49 8.46 9.52
C TYR A 163 -10.66 7.56 9.12
N ASP A 164 -11.87 8.12 9.17
CA ASP A 164 -13.06 7.48 8.58
C ASP A 164 -13.06 7.55 7.04
N SER A 165 -14.14 7.07 6.41
CA SER A 165 -14.29 7.08 4.94
C SER A 165 -14.39 8.48 4.32
N GLU A 166 -14.76 9.49 5.11
CA GLU A 166 -14.82 10.90 4.72
C GLU A 166 -13.55 11.69 5.09
N PHE A 167 -12.50 11.01 5.53
CA PHE A 167 -11.23 11.58 6.00
C PHE A 167 -11.39 12.54 7.19
N ARG A 168 -12.35 12.28 8.10
CA ARG A 168 -12.38 12.92 9.40
C ARG A 168 -11.50 12.14 10.37
N LEU A 169 -10.57 12.81 11.05
CA LEU A 169 -9.71 12.18 12.06
C LEU A 169 -10.58 11.57 13.18
N THR A 170 -10.40 10.28 13.43
CA THR A 170 -11.09 9.56 14.51
C THR A 170 -10.17 9.31 15.71
N ARG A 171 -8.87 9.06 15.43
CA ARG A 171 -7.90 8.76 16.48
C ARG A 171 -6.46 8.99 16.03
N LYS A 172 -5.61 9.42 16.96
CA LYS A 172 -4.14 9.32 16.88
C LYS A 172 -3.68 8.17 17.75
N HIS A 173 -2.98 7.22 17.17
CA HIS A 173 -2.36 6.09 17.87
C HIS A 173 -0.86 6.34 18.01
N VAL A 174 -0.28 5.75 19.06
CA VAL A 174 1.16 5.83 19.35
C VAL A 174 1.76 4.43 19.29
N ILE A 175 2.81 4.28 18.50
CA ILE A 175 3.62 3.07 18.44
C ILE A 175 4.88 3.31 19.27
N LYS A 176 5.07 2.56 20.34
CA LYS A 176 6.29 2.59 21.18
C LYS A 176 7.44 1.86 20.49
N SER A 177 7.86 2.41 19.36
CA SER A 177 8.81 1.79 18.43
C SER A 177 10.27 2.09 18.74
N GLY A 178 10.54 3.07 19.58
CA GLY A 178 11.82 3.79 19.54
C GLY A 178 11.93 4.69 18.31
N TRP A 179 12.97 5.50 18.25
CA TRP A 179 13.21 6.40 17.13
C TRP A 179 13.42 5.65 15.79
N THR A 180 12.87 6.22 14.72
CA THR A 180 13.11 5.80 13.35
C THR A 180 13.49 7.02 12.50
N GLN A 181 14.45 6.86 11.60
CA GLN A 181 14.88 7.97 10.75
C GLN A 181 13.72 8.41 9.84
N LEU A 182 13.32 9.69 9.92
CA LEU A 182 12.24 10.29 9.16
C LEU A 182 10.86 9.63 9.39
N GLY A 183 10.70 8.85 10.46
CA GLY A 183 9.45 8.18 10.79
C GLY A 183 9.09 7.00 9.88
N ILE A 184 7.79 6.71 9.80
CA ILE A 184 7.27 5.61 8.98
C ILE A 184 7.01 6.13 7.56
N GLN A 185 7.51 5.40 6.56
CA GLN A 185 7.41 5.77 5.15
C GLN A 185 6.33 4.97 4.41
N THR A 186 6.11 3.71 4.78
CA THR A 186 5.15 2.83 4.13
C THR A 186 4.33 2.05 5.13
N ALA A 187 3.07 1.72 4.79
CA ALA A 187 2.17 1.02 5.70
C ALA A 187 1.26 0.05 4.97
N THR A 188 1.16 -1.19 5.47
CA THR A 188 0.15 -2.15 5.00
C THR A 188 -0.42 -2.95 6.17
N PHE A 189 -1.73 -3.21 6.10
CA PHE A 189 -2.39 -4.17 6.99
C PHE A 189 -2.52 -5.51 6.28
N HIS A 190 -2.00 -6.57 6.88
CA HIS A 190 -2.06 -7.91 6.30
C HIS A 190 -2.04 -9.00 7.37
N ASP A 191 -2.92 -10.02 7.22
CA ASP A 191 -3.03 -11.16 8.13
C ASP A 191 -3.09 -10.79 9.62
N GLY A 192 -3.91 -9.80 9.96
CA GLY A 192 -4.16 -9.39 11.34
C GLY A 192 -3.04 -8.56 11.98
N ALA A 193 -2.04 -8.13 11.21
CA ALA A 193 -0.95 -7.29 11.66
C ALA A 193 -0.73 -6.08 10.73
N TRP A 194 -0.24 -4.99 11.31
CA TRP A 194 0.32 -3.88 10.58
C TRP A 194 1.81 -4.09 10.34
N TRP A 195 2.26 -3.70 9.16
CA TRP A 195 3.65 -3.71 8.73
C TRP A 195 4.03 -2.33 8.25
N PHE A 196 5.14 -1.79 8.79
CA PHE A 196 5.57 -0.43 8.53
C PHE A 196 7.05 -0.41 8.13
N GLY A 197 7.35 0.18 6.97
CA GLY A 197 8.72 0.39 6.51
C GLY A 197 9.25 1.75 6.92
N CYS A 198 10.46 1.79 7.49
CA CYS A 198 11.13 3.01 7.91
C CYS A 198 12.52 3.10 7.26
N TYR A 199 12.99 4.33 7.04
CA TYR A 199 14.38 4.58 6.69
C TYR A 199 15.33 4.27 7.86
N GLY A 200 16.59 4.45 7.64
CA GLY A 200 17.63 4.34 8.66
C GLY A 200 18.87 3.60 8.18
N SER A 201 19.83 3.48 9.08
CA SER A 201 21.02 2.64 8.92
C SER A 201 21.25 1.93 10.26
N PRO A 202 20.76 0.67 10.37
CA PRO A 202 20.01 -0.13 9.38
C PRO A 202 18.60 0.40 9.12
N LYS A 203 18.00 0.02 7.99
CA LYS A 203 16.58 0.26 7.69
C LYS A 203 15.70 -0.66 8.54
N ILE A 204 14.57 -0.15 8.97
CA ILE A 204 13.72 -0.80 9.98
C ILE A 204 12.37 -1.20 9.40
N LEU A 205 11.95 -2.42 9.70
CA LEU A 205 10.60 -2.92 9.57
C LEU A 205 9.98 -3.03 10.95
N LEU A 206 8.86 -2.34 11.17
CA LEU A 206 8.05 -2.49 12.38
C LEU A 206 6.86 -3.40 12.08
N LYS A 207 6.50 -4.24 13.06
CA LYS A 207 5.28 -5.04 13.04
C LYS A 207 4.48 -4.75 14.30
N THR A 208 3.15 -4.53 14.17
CA THR A 208 2.26 -4.33 15.31
C THR A 208 0.99 -5.16 15.18
N ASP A 209 0.26 -5.32 16.27
CA ASP A 209 -1.12 -5.80 16.23
C ASP A 209 -2.09 -4.72 15.70
N THR A 210 -3.38 -5.02 15.69
CA THR A 210 -4.46 -4.10 15.27
C THR A 210 -4.64 -2.91 16.20
N ASN A 211 -4.11 -2.96 17.42
CA ASN A 211 -4.14 -1.87 18.42
C ASN A 211 -2.81 -1.10 18.47
N PHE A 212 -1.92 -1.35 17.52
CA PHE A 212 -0.58 -0.75 17.40
C PHE A 212 0.39 -1.10 18.54
N HIS A 213 0.15 -2.20 19.28
CA HIS A 213 1.15 -2.76 20.18
C HIS A 213 2.26 -3.45 19.36
N MET A 214 3.50 -3.19 19.71
CA MET A 214 4.67 -3.76 19.03
C MET A 214 4.68 -5.29 19.10
N LEU A 215 4.78 -5.94 17.95
CA LEU A 215 5.01 -7.37 17.78
C LEU A 215 6.44 -7.67 17.32
N GLY A 216 7.13 -6.69 16.71
CA GLY A 216 8.50 -6.85 16.26
C GLY A 216 9.10 -5.57 15.68
N ARG A 217 10.45 -5.50 15.78
CA ARG A 217 11.29 -4.48 15.15
C ARG A 217 12.47 -5.23 14.51
N HIS A 218 12.59 -5.15 13.20
CA HIS A 218 13.53 -5.96 12.43
C HIS A 218 14.36 -5.09 11.49
N GLU A 219 15.58 -5.53 11.19
CA GLU A 219 16.44 -4.88 10.23
C GLU A 219 16.12 -5.38 8.82
N LEU A 220 15.16 -4.74 8.17
CA LEU A 220 14.74 -5.04 6.81
C LEU A 220 14.25 -3.78 6.09
N ASP A 221 14.68 -3.62 4.84
CA ASP A 221 14.27 -2.49 4.00
C ASP A 221 12.91 -2.73 3.36
N CYS A 222 11.87 -2.08 3.90
CA CYS A 222 10.54 -1.97 3.32
C CYS A 222 10.14 -0.50 3.12
N SER A 223 11.09 0.44 3.19
CA SER A 223 10.84 1.87 3.19
C SER A 223 10.34 2.45 1.86
N LEU A 224 10.43 1.68 0.76
CA LEU A 224 10.01 2.09 -0.58
C LEU A 224 8.72 1.40 -1.04
N GLY A 225 8.11 0.61 -0.18
CA GLY A 225 6.85 -0.06 -0.44
C GLY A 225 6.77 -1.45 0.20
N ILE A 226 5.63 -1.70 0.82
CA ILE A 226 5.23 -3.01 1.33
C ILE A 226 3.73 -3.18 1.12
N VAL A 227 3.31 -4.30 0.58
CA VAL A 227 1.88 -4.59 0.36
C VAL A 227 1.56 -6.07 0.60
N GLY A 228 0.52 -6.34 1.38
CA GLY A 228 -0.05 -7.68 1.51
C GLY A 228 -0.83 -8.07 0.27
N ILE A 229 -0.69 -9.32 -0.20
CA ILE A 229 -1.40 -9.79 -1.41
C ILE A 229 -2.28 -11.00 -1.15
N ALA A 230 -1.78 -12.02 -0.49
CA ALA A 230 -2.51 -13.24 -0.15
C ALA A 230 -2.02 -13.75 1.19
N LYS A 231 -2.78 -14.62 1.82
CA LYS A 231 -2.44 -15.17 3.15
C LYS A 231 -0.97 -15.63 3.21
N GLY A 232 -0.23 -15.08 4.15
CA GLY A 232 1.19 -15.36 4.34
C GLY A 232 2.10 -14.84 3.23
N ARG A 233 1.66 -13.89 2.40
CA ARG A 233 2.45 -13.33 1.29
C ARG A 233 2.39 -11.82 1.27
N LEU A 234 3.55 -11.19 1.18
CA LEU A 234 3.70 -9.76 0.98
C LEU A 234 4.65 -9.50 -0.20
N LEU A 235 4.54 -8.33 -0.79
CA LEU A 235 5.51 -7.81 -1.75
C LEU A 235 6.30 -6.69 -1.08
N ILE A 236 7.61 -6.69 -1.29
CA ILE A 236 8.52 -5.63 -0.87
C ILE A 236 9.05 -4.93 -2.10
N ALA A 237 8.95 -3.61 -2.13
CA ALA A 237 9.48 -2.81 -3.21
C ALA A 237 10.96 -2.47 -3.00
N LYS A 238 11.73 -2.47 -4.10
CA LYS A 238 13.12 -2.00 -4.18
C LYS A 238 13.22 -0.93 -5.26
N GLY A 239 14.06 0.07 -5.01
CA GLY A 239 14.25 1.23 -5.89
C GLY A 239 15.73 1.48 -6.18
N PRO A 240 16.43 0.60 -6.92
CA PRO A 240 17.81 0.87 -7.28
C PRO A 240 17.90 2.05 -8.26
N ARG A 241 19.11 2.60 -8.40
CA ARG A 241 19.42 3.64 -9.39
C ARG A 241 20.21 3.05 -10.56
N THR A 242 20.00 3.62 -11.74
CA THR A 242 20.84 3.37 -12.91
C THR A 242 22.20 4.08 -12.74
N SER A 243 23.16 3.76 -13.61
CA SER A 243 24.46 4.48 -13.68
C SER A 243 24.31 5.97 -13.95
N GLU A 244 23.22 6.38 -14.58
CA GLU A 244 22.87 7.78 -14.88
C GLU A 244 22.10 8.46 -13.74
N GLY A 245 21.91 7.76 -12.59
CA GLY A 245 21.22 8.28 -11.42
C GLY A 245 19.69 8.24 -11.48
N ARG A 246 19.12 7.66 -12.55
CA ARG A 246 17.67 7.45 -12.68
C ARG A 246 17.18 6.36 -11.73
N CYS A 247 15.95 6.47 -11.26
CA CYS A 247 15.37 5.56 -10.28
C CYS A 247 14.53 4.47 -10.97
N LEU A 248 14.66 3.26 -10.47
CA LEU A 248 13.90 2.08 -10.93
C LEU A 248 12.94 1.62 -9.84
N GLY A 249 12.00 0.73 -10.19
CA GLY A 249 11.12 0.06 -9.26
C GLY A 249 11.06 -1.44 -9.52
N SER A 250 11.11 -2.25 -8.46
CA SER A 250 10.88 -3.70 -8.55
C SER A 250 10.17 -4.22 -7.32
N LEU A 251 9.41 -5.32 -7.48
CA LEU A 251 8.74 -6.04 -6.41
C LEU A 251 9.40 -7.39 -6.20
N HIS A 252 9.48 -7.78 -4.94
CA HIS A 252 10.02 -9.06 -4.51
C HIS A 252 9.04 -9.71 -3.53
N LEU A 253 8.74 -10.98 -3.76
CA LEU A 253 7.88 -11.74 -2.87
C LEU A 253 8.57 -11.97 -1.52
N ALA A 254 7.82 -11.80 -0.44
CA ALA A 254 8.27 -12.06 0.92
C ALA A 254 7.23 -12.86 1.71
N ARG A 255 7.68 -13.56 2.75
CA ARG A 255 6.82 -14.27 3.70
C ARG A 255 7.18 -13.88 5.13
N PRO A 256 6.22 -13.86 6.05
CA PRO A 256 6.49 -13.67 7.46
C PRO A 256 7.54 -14.67 7.99
N ASP A 257 8.48 -14.15 8.77
CA ASP A 257 9.55 -14.89 9.44
C ASP A 257 9.66 -14.37 10.88
N GLU A 258 9.72 -15.28 11.86
CA GLU A 258 9.73 -14.91 13.28
C GLU A 258 10.98 -14.12 13.69
N LYS A 259 12.13 -14.41 13.07
CA LYS A 259 13.41 -13.78 13.45
C LYS A 259 13.67 -12.49 12.67
N ARG A 260 13.33 -12.46 11.38
CA ARG A 260 13.65 -11.37 10.45
C ARG A 260 12.46 -10.47 10.15
N GLY A 261 11.28 -10.77 10.72
CA GLY A 261 10.02 -10.15 10.37
C GLY A 261 9.49 -10.68 9.04
N LEU A 262 10.23 -10.45 7.96
CA LEU A 262 9.95 -11.00 6.63
C LEU A 262 11.22 -11.61 6.02
N MET A 263 11.01 -12.61 5.19
CA MET A 263 12.06 -13.26 4.39
C MET A 263 11.68 -13.19 2.91
N LEU A 264 12.58 -12.67 2.07
CA LEU A 264 12.42 -12.68 0.62
C LEU A 264 12.39 -14.13 0.12
N THR A 265 11.48 -14.42 -0.77
CA THR A 265 11.46 -15.69 -1.51
C THR A 265 12.41 -15.58 -2.70
N PRO A 266 13.26 -16.57 -2.95
CA PRO A 266 14.21 -16.60 -4.05
C PRO A 266 13.55 -16.44 -5.41
#